data_1991bd530d829b258c44ea0ee9072885
#
_entry.id   1991bd530d829b258c44ea0ee9072885
#
_cell.length_a   1.000
_cell.length_b   1.000
_cell.length_c   1.000
_cell.angle_alpha   90.00
_cell.angle_beta   90.00
_cell.angle_gamma   90.00
#
_symmetry.space_group_name_H-M   'P 1'
#
loop_
_entity.id
_entity.type
_entity.pdbx_description
1 polymer ?
#
loop_
_entity_poly.entity_id
_entity_poly.type
_entity_poly.pdbx_seq_one_letter_code
_entity_poly.pdbx_strand_id
1 'polypeptide(L)'
;MTDIDVVALGELLIDFTPEGKGETGNPLFEMNPGGAPVNCLAALAKLGAKTAFIGAVGTDHFGNFLQDTLVKEGIGTEGLLRTGKAYTTLAFVHLNGDGERNFSFLRNPGADTQLEKYAVDVSLIDRARIFHFGSLSLTDDPAREATLYAVRYAKERGKTISYDPNYRPLLWPDEKTALYWMKIGLKYTDIVKMSEEEMILLTGCQNLKAGANAICQMGPKLVLVTRGGNGAFYYANESDNGCVPGYSVRVVDTTGCGDAFTGAMLYQLLHAKNKPLTQMVQYANAVGALCATKKGGLPAMPGKASVETLIG
;
A
#
# COMPACT_ATOMS: atom_id res chain seq x y z
N MET A 1 16.47 1.62 -20.31
CA MET A 1 17.04 2.47 -19.23
C MET A 1 16.04 2.46 -18.08
N THR A 2 16.47 2.22 -16.86
CA THR A 2 15.61 2.31 -15.67
C THR A 2 15.50 3.78 -15.27
N ASP A 3 14.33 4.37 -15.53
CA ASP A 3 14.01 5.77 -15.24
C ASP A 3 12.83 5.92 -14.25
N ILE A 4 12.25 4.80 -13.81
CA ILE A 4 11.24 4.70 -12.77
C ILE A 4 11.85 4.03 -11.54
N ASP A 5 11.68 4.62 -10.36
CA ASP A 5 12.15 4.01 -9.11
C ASP A 5 11.23 2.88 -8.66
N VAL A 6 9.92 3.14 -8.61
CA VAL A 6 8.91 2.16 -8.19
C VAL A 6 7.69 2.21 -9.13
N VAL A 7 7.30 1.06 -9.64
CA VAL A 7 5.99 0.86 -10.25
C VAL A 7 5.12 0.02 -9.31
N ALA A 8 3.88 0.43 -9.09
CA ALA A 8 2.94 -0.35 -8.28
C ALA A 8 1.74 -0.80 -9.10
N LEU A 9 1.25 -2.01 -8.80
CA LEU A 9 0.02 -2.56 -9.37
C LEU A 9 -0.99 -2.85 -8.25
N GLY A 10 -2.24 -2.44 -8.46
CA GLY A 10 -3.31 -2.77 -7.54
C GLY A 10 -4.55 -1.90 -7.69
N GLU A 11 -5.25 -1.71 -6.57
CA GLU A 11 -6.48 -0.93 -6.51
C GLU A 11 -6.21 0.58 -6.48
N LEU A 12 -7.11 1.31 -7.11
CA LEU A 12 -7.28 2.76 -7.01
C LEU A 12 -8.79 3.03 -6.91
N LEU A 13 -9.21 3.67 -5.85
CA LEU A 13 -10.60 3.77 -5.45
C LEU A 13 -10.91 5.11 -4.76
N ILE A 14 -12.18 5.35 -4.46
CA ILE A 14 -12.62 6.48 -3.64
C ILE A 14 -12.98 5.99 -2.24
N ASP A 15 -12.40 6.62 -1.22
CA ASP A 15 -12.80 6.50 0.17
C ASP A 15 -13.72 7.67 0.55
N PHE A 16 -14.99 7.38 0.82
CA PHE A 16 -15.92 8.34 1.42
C PHE A 16 -15.80 8.30 2.94
N THR A 17 -15.22 9.35 3.52
CA THR A 17 -15.04 9.47 4.98
C THR A 17 -16.07 10.42 5.58
N PRO A 18 -16.64 10.11 6.76
CA PRO A 18 -17.67 10.94 7.37
C PRO A 18 -17.13 12.32 7.79
N GLU A 19 -17.85 13.39 7.41
CA GLU A 19 -17.55 14.80 7.72
C GLU A 19 -18.66 15.47 8.57
N GLY A 20 -19.37 14.69 9.38
CA GLY A 20 -20.43 15.19 10.22
C GLY A 20 -21.80 15.23 9.54
N LYS A 21 -22.60 16.27 9.79
CA LYS A 21 -23.96 16.41 9.27
C LYS A 21 -24.16 17.74 8.56
N GLY A 22 -24.87 17.70 7.43
CA GLY A 22 -25.31 18.89 6.71
C GLY A 22 -26.43 19.65 7.43
N GLU A 23 -26.85 20.76 6.85
CA GLU A 23 -27.91 21.64 7.39
C GLU A 23 -29.25 20.90 7.61
N THR A 24 -29.54 19.89 6.79
CA THR A 24 -30.73 19.04 6.89
C THR A 24 -30.59 17.88 7.88
N GLY A 25 -29.45 17.75 8.58
CA GLY A 25 -29.15 16.66 9.50
C GLY A 25 -28.67 15.35 8.82
N ASN A 26 -28.60 15.32 7.50
CA ASN A 26 -28.10 14.16 6.76
C ASN A 26 -26.57 14.03 6.89
N PRO A 27 -26.01 12.79 6.87
CA PRO A 27 -24.57 12.58 6.89
C PRO A 27 -23.88 13.26 5.69
N LEU A 28 -22.75 13.90 5.95
CA LEU A 28 -21.82 14.40 4.92
C LEU A 28 -20.63 13.46 4.83
N PHE A 29 -20.12 13.29 3.61
CA PHE A 29 -18.91 12.51 3.34
C PHE A 29 -17.93 13.33 2.52
N GLU A 30 -16.67 13.30 2.90
CA GLU A 30 -15.56 13.80 2.10
C GLU A 30 -15.10 12.71 1.14
N MET A 31 -14.91 13.08 -0.11
CA MET A 31 -14.44 12.18 -1.16
C MET A 31 -12.90 12.20 -1.21
N ASN A 32 -12.29 11.13 -0.79
CA ASN A 32 -10.83 10.99 -0.74
C ASN A 32 -10.31 9.97 -1.76
N PRO A 33 -9.22 10.26 -2.49
CA PRO A 33 -8.54 9.24 -3.29
C PRO A 33 -7.89 8.23 -2.36
N GLY A 34 -8.04 6.93 -2.68
CA GLY A 34 -7.55 5.82 -1.87
C GLY A 34 -7.00 4.67 -2.73
N GLY A 35 -6.47 3.68 -2.04
CA GLY A 35 -5.80 2.51 -2.59
C GLY A 35 -4.38 2.40 -2.03
N ALA A 36 -4.07 1.28 -1.38
CA ALA A 36 -2.79 1.12 -0.69
C ALA A 36 -1.57 1.26 -1.63
N PRO A 37 -1.57 0.68 -2.84
CA PRO A 37 -0.45 0.84 -3.77
C PRO A 37 -0.23 2.31 -4.16
N VAL A 38 -1.31 3.07 -4.35
CA VAL A 38 -1.23 4.48 -4.74
C VAL A 38 -0.80 5.35 -3.56
N ASN A 39 -1.26 5.09 -2.35
CA ASN A 39 -0.78 5.75 -1.15
C ASN A 39 0.74 5.57 -0.99
N CYS A 40 1.25 4.34 -1.21
CA CYS A 40 2.68 4.06 -1.20
C CYS A 40 3.44 4.87 -2.28
N LEU A 41 2.92 4.92 -3.51
CA LEU A 41 3.51 5.72 -4.60
C LEU A 41 3.49 7.23 -4.30
N ALA A 42 2.42 7.73 -3.69
CA ALA A 42 2.32 9.14 -3.29
C ALA A 42 3.37 9.49 -2.22
N ALA A 43 3.56 8.64 -1.22
CA ALA A 43 4.62 8.81 -0.24
C ALA A 43 6.01 8.86 -0.91
N LEU A 44 6.28 7.95 -1.85
CA LEU A 44 7.50 7.93 -2.64
C LEU A 44 7.70 9.21 -3.47
N ALA A 45 6.66 9.67 -4.17
CA ALA A 45 6.70 10.88 -5.00
C ALA A 45 6.97 12.14 -4.14
N LYS A 46 6.33 12.26 -2.95
CA LYS A 46 6.57 13.35 -2.00
C LYS A 46 8.00 13.35 -1.43
N LEU A 47 8.67 12.20 -1.43
CA LEU A 47 10.08 12.08 -1.06
C LEU A 47 11.03 12.31 -2.23
N GLY A 48 10.51 12.46 -3.46
CA GLY A 48 11.28 12.76 -4.67
C GLY A 48 11.62 11.56 -5.54
N ALA A 49 11.01 10.39 -5.33
CA ALA A 49 11.14 9.24 -6.21
C ALA A 49 10.27 9.36 -7.47
N LYS A 50 10.69 8.73 -8.55
CA LYS A 50 9.90 8.61 -9.79
C LYS A 50 9.03 7.37 -9.72
N THR A 51 7.72 7.55 -9.84
CA THR A 51 6.73 6.51 -9.63
C THR A 51 5.76 6.38 -10.80
N ALA A 52 5.21 5.18 -11.01
CA ALA A 52 4.15 4.92 -11.99
C ALA A 52 3.16 3.89 -11.43
N PHE A 53 1.92 3.96 -11.88
CA PHE A 53 0.84 3.10 -11.43
C PHE A 53 0.29 2.23 -12.57
N ILE A 54 0.01 0.96 -12.24
CA ILE A 54 -0.70 0.00 -13.10
C ILE A 54 -1.97 -0.42 -12.38
N GLY A 55 -3.13 -0.22 -12.99
CA GLY A 55 -4.41 -0.57 -12.40
C GLY A 55 -5.57 -0.18 -13.30
N ALA A 56 -6.80 -0.24 -12.79
CA ALA A 56 -7.98 0.12 -13.56
C ALA A 56 -8.97 0.97 -12.75
N VAL A 57 -9.58 1.95 -13.43
CA VAL A 57 -10.70 2.76 -12.92
C VAL A 57 -11.81 2.83 -13.97
N GLY A 58 -13.02 3.18 -13.55
CA GLY A 58 -14.15 3.37 -14.45
C GLY A 58 -13.98 4.55 -15.40
N THR A 59 -14.79 4.58 -16.48
CA THR A 59 -14.93 5.74 -17.37
C THR A 59 -15.91 6.78 -16.81
N ASP A 60 -16.15 6.76 -15.49
CA ASP A 60 -17.01 7.65 -14.73
C ASP A 60 -16.26 8.86 -14.18
N HIS A 61 -17.01 9.76 -13.49
CA HIS A 61 -16.45 10.96 -12.87
C HIS A 61 -15.42 10.66 -11.78
N PHE A 62 -15.58 9.57 -11.04
CA PHE A 62 -14.65 9.15 -10.00
C PHE A 62 -13.32 8.71 -10.61
N GLY A 63 -13.37 7.94 -11.72
CA GLY A 63 -12.19 7.55 -12.46
C GLY A 63 -11.42 8.74 -13.05
N ASN A 64 -12.14 9.78 -13.53
CA ASN A 64 -11.50 11.03 -13.98
C ASN A 64 -10.78 11.73 -12.81
N PHE A 65 -11.48 11.92 -11.69
CA PHE A 65 -10.92 12.51 -10.48
C PHE A 65 -9.66 11.78 -9.99
N LEU A 66 -9.67 10.45 -9.99
CA LEU A 66 -8.52 9.66 -9.57
C LEU A 66 -7.34 9.80 -10.53
N GLN A 67 -7.58 9.79 -11.84
CA GLN A 67 -6.52 10.01 -12.82
C GLN A 67 -5.89 11.39 -12.67
N ASP A 68 -6.70 12.44 -12.54
CA ASP A 68 -6.22 13.82 -12.34
C ASP A 68 -5.42 13.94 -11.04
N THR A 69 -5.83 13.21 -10.00
CA THR A 69 -5.12 13.13 -8.72
C THR A 69 -3.74 12.51 -8.90
N LEU A 70 -3.60 11.39 -9.62
CA LEU A 70 -2.29 10.77 -9.87
C LEU A 70 -1.36 11.74 -10.60
N VAL A 71 -1.87 12.42 -11.63
CA VAL A 71 -1.10 13.43 -12.38
C VAL A 71 -0.64 14.57 -11.47
N LYS A 72 -1.53 15.11 -10.63
CA LYS A 72 -1.21 16.17 -9.67
C LYS A 72 -0.14 15.75 -8.66
N GLU A 73 -0.15 14.49 -8.23
CA GLU A 73 0.85 13.94 -7.30
C GLU A 73 2.16 13.50 -7.99
N GLY A 74 2.27 13.66 -9.33
CA GLY A 74 3.46 13.31 -10.09
C GLY A 74 3.67 11.80 -10.26
N ILE A 75 2.59 11.02 -10.17
CA ILE A 75 2.59 9.57 -10.40
C ILE A 75 2.26 9.30 -11.86
N GLY A 76 3.12 8.54 -12.57
CA GLY A 76 2.90 8.15 -13.98
C GLY A 76 1.60 7.34 -14.13
N THR A 77 0.80 7.70 -15.14
CA THR A 77 -0.55 7.14 -15.38
C THR A 77 -0.64 6.32 -16.66
N GLU A 78 0.47 6.05 -17.34
CA GLU A 78 0.51 5.32 -18.61
C GLU A 78 -0.07 3.90 -18.48
N GLY A 79 0.05 3.29 -17.28
CA GLY A 79 -0.51 1.96 -16.96
C GLY A 79 -1.93 1.98 -16.41
N LEU A 80 -2.61 3.15 -16.33
CA LEU A 80 -3.96 3.28 -15.82
C LEU A 80 -5.00 2.94 -16.90
N LEU A 81 -5.60 1.77 -16.80
CA LEU A 81 -6.71 1.36 -17.67
C LEU A 81 -8.00 2.11 -17.32
N ARG A 82 -8.65 2.69 -18.34
CA ARG A 82 -10.02 3.22 -18.23
C ARG A 82 -10.99 2.20 -18.78
N THR A 83 -11.84 1.61 -17.91
CA THR A 83 -12.76 0.54 -18.31
C THR A 83 -14.22 0.98 -18.23
N GLY A 84 -15.02 0.60 -19.25
CA GLY A 84 -16.48 0.71 -19.20
C GLY A 84 -17.16 -0.54 -18.64
N LYS A 85 -16.41 -1.58 -18.24
CA LYS A 85 -16.97 -2.85 -17.76
C LYS A 85 -17.53 -2.76 -16.32
N ALA A 86 -17.02 -1.83 -15.52
CA ALA A 86 -17.47 -1.59 -14.15
C ALA A 86 -17.23 -0.13 -13.77
N TYR A 87 -17.96 0.34 -12.75
CA TYR A 87 -17.75 1.63 -12.14
C TYR A 87 -16.48 1.62 -11.27
N THR A 88 -15.89 2.81 -11.07
CA THR A 88 -14.82 3.00 -10.10
C THR A 88 -15.27 2.50 -8.72
N THR A 89 -14.42 1.74 -8.05
CA THR A 89 -14.71 1.21 -6.71
C THR A 89 -14.87 2.33 -5.70
N LEU A 90 -15.91 2.21 -4.87
CA LEU A 90 -16.18 3.13 -3.77
C LEU A 90 -16.16 2.38 -2.45
N ALA A 91 -15.50 2.97 -1.44
CA ALA A 91 -15.54 2.54 -0.06
C ALA A 91 -16.18 3.63 0.80
N PHE A 92 -17.13 3.26 1.63
CA PHE A 92 -17.74 4.15 2.61
C PHE A 92 -17.25 3.77 3.99
N VAL A 93 -16.64 4.71 4.68
CA VAL A 93 -16.23 4.58 6.08
C VAL A 93 -17.42 4.97 6.98
N HIS A 94 -17.78 4.08 7.86
CA HIS A 94 -18.78 4.32 8.89
C HIS A 94 -18.12 4.33 10.26
N LEU A 95 -18.50 5.27 11.12
CA LEU A 95 -18.06 5.29 12.52
C LEU A 95 -19.21 4.78 13.39
N ASN A 96 -18.93 3.74 14.17
CA ASN A 96 -19.85 3.30 15.22
C ASN A 96 -19.88 4.31 16.37
N GLY A 97 -20.85 4.15 17.28
CA GLY A 97 -20.99 5.02 18.43
C GLY A 97 -19.82 5.00 19.42
N ASP A 98 -18.98 3.96 19.37
CA ASP A 98 -17.73 3.77 20.10
C ASP A 98 -16.47 4.25 19.33
N GLY A 99 -16.65 4.78 18.11
CA GLY A 99 -15.58 5.28 17.25
C GLY A 99 -14.88 4.20 16.40
N GLU A 100 -15.31 2.95 16.46
CA GLU A 100 -14.81 1.90 15.57
C GLU A 100 -15.22 2.15 14.11
N ARG A 101 -14.33 1.82 13.19
CA ARG A 101 -14.54 1.98 11.74
C ARG A 101 -15.10 0.71 11.13
N ASN A 102 -16.22 0.88 10.43
CA ASN A 102 -16.78 -0.12 9.53
C ASN A 102 -16.71 0.36 8.10
N PHE A 103 -16.70 -0.58 7.15
CA PHE A 103 -16.59 -0.25 5.73
C PHE A 103 -17.74 -0.90 4.95
N SER A 104 -18.26 -0.15 3.99
CA SER A 104 -19.13 -0.69 2.94
C SER A 104 -18.45 -0.48 1.59
N PHE A 105 -18.27 -1.55 0.82
CA PHE A 105 -17.62 -1.49 -0.49
C PHE A 105 -18.64 -1.65 -1.62
N LEU A 106 -18.61 -0.74 -2.59
CA LEU A 106 -19.25 -0.92 -3.89
C LEU A 106 -18.19 -1.39 -4.88
N ARG A 107 -17.94 -2.71 -4.90
CA ARG A 107 -16.85 -3.38 -5.63
C ARG A 107 -17.29 -4.73 -6.23
N ASN A 108 -18.53 -4.87 -6.64
CA ASN A 108 -19.05 -6.15 -7.18
C ASN A 108 -19.78 -5.98 -8.52
N PRO A 109 -19.03 -5.94 -9.66
CA PRO A 109 -17.59 -5.75 -9.76
C PRO A 109 -17.18 -4.28 -9.62
N GLY A 110 -15.97 -4.03 -9.10
CA GLY A 110 -15.32 -2.73 -9.18
C GLY A 110 -14.37 -2.65 -10.37
N ALA A 111 -14.10 -1.46 -10.88
CA ALA A 111 -13.23 -1.29 -12.04
C ALA A 111 -11.80 -1.83 -11.78
N ASP A 112 -11.29 -1.72 -10.55
CA ASP A 112 -9.99 -2.24 -10.14
C ASP A 112 -9.87 -3.76 -10.29
N THR A 113 -10.98 -4.51 -10.18
CA THR A 113 -11.01 -5.97 -10.42
C THR A 113 -11.02 -6.34 -11.91
N GLN A 114 -11.18 -5.37 -12.82
CA GLN A 114 -11.33 -5.60 -14.26
C GLN A 114 -10.03 -5.44 -15.06
N LEU A 115 -8.89 -5.32 -14.39
CA LEU A 115 -7.59 -5.30 -15.05
C LEU A 115 -7.29 -6.69 -15.63
N GLU A 116 -7.22 -6.79 -16.94
CA GLU A 116 -6.89 -8.03 -17.63
C GLU A 116 -5.39 -8.13 -17.90
N LYS A 117 -4.87 -9.33 -17.95
CA LYS A 117 -3.44 -9.63 -18.15
C LYS A 117 -2.83 -8.93 -19.37
N TYR A 118 -3.54 -8.87 -20.49
CA TYR A 118 -3.03 -8.23 -21.72
C TYR A 118 -3.02 -6.70 -21.64
N ALA A 119 -3.72 -6.11 -20.66
CA ALA A 119 -3.73 -4.67 -20.41
C ALA A 119 -2.61 -4.21 -19.46
N VAL A 120 -1.85 -5.15 -18.90
CA VAL A 120 -0.69 -4.81 -18.06
C VAL A 120 0.44 -4.25 -18.95
N ASP A 121 0.76 -2.97 -18.76
CA ASP A 121 1.91 -2.35 -19.44
C ASP A 121 3.24 -2.82 -18.83
N VAL A 122 3.78 -3.91 -19.36
CA VAL A 122 5.05 -4.48 -18.91
C VAL A 122 6.25 -3.57 -19.18
N SER A 123 6.13 -2.57 -20.08
CA SER A 123 7.21 -1.63 -20.34
C SER A 123 7.50 -0.76 -19.12
N LEU A 124 6.50 -0.45 -18.29
CA LEU A 124 6.66 0.24 -17.01
C LEU A 124 7.45 -0.63 -16.02
N ILE A 125 7.21 -1.94 -16.01
CA ILE A 125 7.95 -2.89 -15.18
C ILE A 125 9.42 -2.94 -15.64
N ASP A 126 9.67 -2.99 -16.96
CA ASP A 126 11.03 -2.99 -17.52
C ASP A 126 11.82 -1.73 -17.13
N ARG A 127 11.14 -0.58 -17.05
CA ARG A 127 11.72 0.71 -16.67
C ARG A 127 11.89 0.89 -15.16
N ALA A 128 11.20 0.11 -14.33
CA ALA A 128 11.23 0.23 -12.88
C ALA A 128 12.43 -0.51 -12.24
N ARG A 129 12.79 -0.07 -11.03
CA ARG A 129 13.75 -0.77 -10.14
C ARG A 129 13.04 -1.71 -9.19
N ILE A 130 11.90 -1.28 -8.65
CA ILE A 130 11.06 -2.05 -7.72
C ILE A 130 9.66 -2.18 -8.32
N PHE A 131 9.08 -3.38 -8.24
CA PHE A 131 7.68 -3.65 -8.48
C PHE A 131 6.98 -3.86 -7.14
N HIS A 132 5.94 -3.06 -6.86
CA HIS A 132 5.15 -3.14 -5.63
C HIS A 132 3.72 -3.59 -5.91
N PHE A 133 3.13 -4.40 -5.03
CA PHE A 133 1.73 -4.82 -5.13
C PHE A 133 1.14 -5.12 -3.75
N GLY A 134 -0.21 -5.18 -3.68
CA GLY A 134 -0.98 -5.56 -2.51
C GLY A 134 -1.78 -6.83 -2.73
N SER A 135 -2.50 -7.29 -1.68
CA SER A 135 -3.34 -8.49 -1.80
C SER A 135 -4.74 -8.20 -2.39
N LEU A 136 -5.18 -6.95 -2.42
CA LEU A 136 -6.52 -6.61 -2.89
C LEU A 136 -6.71 -6.88 -4.38
N SER A 137 -5.65 -6.80 -5.18
CA SER A 137 -5.68 -7.22 -6.58
C SER A 137 -5.64 -8.74 -6.79
N LEU A 138 -5.53 -9.52 -5.70
CA LEU A 138 -5.61 -10.98 -5.71
C LEU A 138 -7.00 -11.52 -5.28
N THR A 139 -7.96 -10.65 -4.98
CA THR A 139 -9.31 -11.08 -4.53
C THR A 139 -10.11 -11.75 -5.64
N ASP A 140 -10.06 -11.19 -6.85
CA ASP A 140 -10.94 -11.58 -7.95
C ASP A 140 -10.22 -11.64 -9.29
N ASP A 141 -10.68 -12.51 -10.18
CA ASP A 141 -10.28 -12.50 -11.58
C ASP A 141 -11.12 -11.45 -12.36
N PRO A 142 -10.54 -10.82 -13.39
CA PRO A 142 -9.24 -11.07 -14.02
C PRO A 142 -8.04 -10.38 -13.33
N ALA A 143 -8.24 -9.47 -12.37
CA ALA A 143 -7.14 -8.71 -11.74
C ALA A 143 -6.11 -9.61 -11.03
N ARG A 144 -6.55 -10.72 -10.44
CA ARG A 144 -5.66 -11.73 -9.84
C ARG A 144 -4.70 -12.31 -10.86
N GLU A 145 -5.22 -12.75 -12.02
CA GLU A 145 -4.38 -13.28 -13.10
C GLU A 145 -3.40 -12.22 -13.62
N ALA A 146 -3.86 -10.99 -13.81
CA ALA A 146 -3.03 -9.86 -14.23
C ALA A 146 -1.90 -9.57 -13.23
N THR A 147 -2.23 -9.55 -11.92
CA THR A 147 -1.25 -9.32 -10.86
C THR A 147 -0.19 -10.42 -10.82
N LEU A 148 -0.60 -11.69 -10.86
CA LEU A 148 0.34 -12.81 -10.86
C LEU A 148 1.20 -12.86 -12.12
N TYR A 149 0.66 -12.44 -13.26
CA TYR A 149 1.44 -12.26 -14.49
C TYR A 149 2.50 -11.17 -14.31
N ALA A 150 2.11 -9.98 -13.85
CA ALA A 150 3.01 -8.85 -13.64
C ALA A 150 4.13 -9.17 -12.65
N VAL A 151 3.80 -9.82 -11.52
CA VAL A 151 4.76 -10.24 -10.48
C VAL A 151 5.78 -11.22 -11.05
N ARG A 152 5.33 -12.24 -11.79
CA ARG A 152 6.24 -13.22 -12.43
C ARG A 152 7.13 -12.55 -13.46
N TYR A 153 6.56 -11.71 -14.33
CA TYR A 153 7.33 -10.94 -15.30
C TYR A 153 8.40 -10.08 -14.63
N ALA A 154 8.03 -9.33 -13.58
CA ALA A 154 8.98 -8.51 -12.83
C ALA A 154 10.12 -9.35 -12.21
N LYS A 155 9.80 -10.52 -11.65
CA LYS A 155 10.79 -11.46 -11.08
C LYS A 155 11.77 -11.98 -12.14
N GLU A 156 11.26 -12.38 -13.31
CA GLU A 156 12.07 -12.85 -14.45
C GLU A 156 13.00 -11.76 -14.99
N ARG A 157 12.61 -10.48 -14.86
CA ARG A 157 13.42 -9.31 -15.21
C ARG A 157 14.36 -8.85 -14.09
N GLY A 158 14.47 -9.62 -13.01
CA GLY A 158 15.38 -9.33 -11.89
C GLY A 158 14.99 -8.08 -11.10
N LYS A 159 13.70 -7.66 -11.13
CA LYS A 159 13.22 -6.55 -10.33
C LYS A 159 13.11 -6.95 -8.87
N THR A 160 13.35 -6.01 -7.96
CA THR A 160 13.02 -6.21 -6.55
C THR A 160 11.51 -6.18 -6.37
N ILE A 161 10.96 -7.18 -5.71
CA ILE A 161 9.51 -7.30 -5.49
C ILE A 161 9.17 -6.88 -4.07
N SER A 162 8.33 -5.85 -3.95
CA SER A 162 7.78 -5.37 -2.68
C SER A 162 6.30 -5.74 -2.57
N TYR A 163 5.89 -6.21 -1.41
CA TYR A 163 4.53 -6.66 -1.14
C TYR A 163 3.99 -6.11 0.19
N ASP A 164 2.74 -5.70 0.20
CA ASP A 164 1.96 -5.39 1.40
C ASP A 164 0.67 -6.21 1.36
N PRO A 165 0.46 -7.22 2.24
CA PRO A 165 -0.79 -7.97 2.29
C PRO A 165 -2.00 -7.06 2.44
N ASN A 166 -1.93 -6.09 3.31
CA ASN A 166 -2.97 -5.08 3.55
C ASN A 166 -4.37 -5.72 3.63
N TYR A 167 -4.50 -6.72 4.49
CA TYR A 167 -5.66 -7.59 4.59
C TYR A 167 -6.94 -6.82 4.90
N ARG A 168 -7.98 -7.05 4.10
CA ARG A 168 -9.32 -6.48 4.28
C ARG A 168 -10.35 -7.63 4.28
N PRO A 169 -10.74 -8.13 5.46
CA PRO A 169 -11.63 -9.31 5.58
C PRO A 169 -12.87 -9.24 4.69
N LEU A 170 -13.53 -8.07 4.62
CA LEU A 170 -14.76 -7.85 3.89
C LEU A 170 -14.64 -7.98 2.36
N LEU A 171 -13.42 -7.99 1.81
CA LEU A 171 -13.17 -8.13 0.37
C LEU A 171 -12.82 -9.56 -0.04
N TRP A 172 -12.82 -10.51 0.89
CA TRP A 172 -12.53 -11.91 0.64
C TRP A 172 -13.76 -12.78 0.90
N PRO A 173 -13.94 -13.88 0.15
CA PRO A 173 -15.04 -14.82 0.42
C PRO A 173 -14.96 -15.41 1.82
N ASP A 174 -13.76 -15.69 2.29
CA ASP A 174 -13.45 -16.24 3.62
C ASP A 174 -11.96 -16.05 3.95
N GLU A 175 -11.61 -16.20 5.24
CA GLU A 175 -10.24 -16.04 5.73
C GLU A 175 -9.26 -17.09 5.13
N LYS A 176 -9.71 -18.32 4.91
CA LYS A 176 -8.86 -19.37 4.32
C LYS A 176 -8.43 -19.02 2.91
N THR A 177 -9.36 -18.50 2.11
CA THR A 177 -9.07 -18.01 0.74
C THR A 177 -8.10 -16.83 0.77
N ALA A 178 -8.32 -15.88 1.67
CA ALA A 178 -7.40 -14.75 1.86
C ALA A 178 -5.99 -15.21 2.23
N LEU A 179 -5.86 -16.06 3.23
CA LEU A 179 -4.57 -16.62 3.67
C LEU A 179 -3.84 -17.37 2.54
N TYR A 180 -4.58 -18.13 1.74
CA TYR A 180 -4.01 -18.84 0.59
C TYR A 180 -3.37 -17.87 -0.40
N TRP A 181 -4.11 -16.83 -0.83
CA TRP A 181 -3.62 -15.89 -1.84
C TRP A 181 -2.55 -14.95 -1.29
N MET A 182 -2.66 -14.52 -0.03
CA MET A 182 -1.60 -13.75 0.63
C MET A 182 -0.28 -14.54 0.69
N LYS A 183 -0.34 -15.84 1.03
CA LYS A 183 0.85 -16.72 1.00
C LYS A 183 1.40 -16.95 -0.41
N ILE A 184 0.55 -16.97 -1.44
CA ILE A 184 1.01 -17.00 -2.84
C ILE A 184 1.79 -15.72 -3.18
N GLY A 185 1.30 -14.54 -2.74
CA GLY A 185 2.03 -13.26 -2.91
C GLY A 185 3.43 -13.30 -2.29
N LEU A 186 3.56 -13.83 -1.06
CA LEU A 186 4.84 -13.95 -0.34
C LEU A 186 5.90 -14.75 -1.12
N LYS A 187 5.52 -15.80 -1.87
CA LYS A 187 6.47 -16.64 -2.63
C LYS A 187 7.28 -15.87 -3.69
N TYR A 188 6.77 -14.77 -4.16
CA TYR A 188 7.45 -13.95 -5.18
C TYR A 188 8.20 -12.76 -4.58
N THR A 189 7.98 -12.47 -3.32
CA THR A 189 8.36 -11.23 -2.65
C THR A 189 9.81 -11.25 -2.16
N ASP A 190 10.51 -10.12 -2.32
CA ASP A 190 11.83 -9.88 -1.70
C ASP A 190 11.70 -9.04 -0.42
N ILE A 191 10.78 -8.07 -0.41
CA ILE A 191 10.54 -7.15 0.72
C ILE A 191 9.05 -7.20 1.05
N VAL A 192 8.69 -7.58 2.26
CA VAL A 192 7.30 -7.53 2.72
C VAL A 192 7.16 -6.56 3.90
N LYS A 193 6.12 -5.73 3.85
CA LYS A 193 5.63 -5.03 5.03
C LYS A 193 4.25 -5.59 5.38
N MET A 194 4.01 -5.76 6.65
CA MET A 194 2.70 -6.18 7.19
C MET A 194 2.49 -5.61 8.59
N SER A 195 1.28 -5.64 9.10
CA SER A 195 1.00 -5.35 10.50
C SER A 195 1.36 -6.55 11.41
N GLU A 196 1.47 -6.32 12.72
CA GLU A 196 1.69 -7.38 13.70
C GLU A 196 0.55 -8.40 13.67
N GLU A 197 -0.70 -7.95 13.50
CA GLU A 197 -1.89 -8.79 13.39
C GLU A 197 -1.84 -9.66 12.13
N GLU A 198 -1.42 -9.10 10.99
CA GLU A 198 -1.26 -9.85 9.74
C GLU A 198 -0.15 -10.90 9.84
N MET A 199 0.95 -10.59 10.51
CA MET A 199 2.02 -11.56 10.77
C MET A 199 1.49 -12.74 11.62
N ILE A 200 0.77 -12.43 12.69
CA ILE A 200 0.17 -13.46 13.56
C ILE A 200 -0.83 -14.30 12.76
N LEU A 201 -1.69 -13.66 11.97
CA LEU A 201 -2.69 -14.33 11.14
C LEU A 201 -2.04 -15.30 10.13
N LEU A 202 -0.95 -14.88 9.48
CA LEU A 202 -0.26 -15.69 8.47
C LEU A 202 0.57 -16.83 9.05
N THR A 203 1.10 -16.68 10.27
CA THR A 203 2.09 -17.60 10.86
C THR A 203 1.60 -18.33 12.11
N GLY A 204 0.62 -17.80 12.83
CA GLY A 204 0.22 -18.23 14.17
C GLY A 204 1.21 -17.82 15.28
N CYS A 205 2.30 -17.10 14.96
CA CYS A 205 3.36 -16.75 15.90
C CYS A 205 3.10 -15.40 16.57
N GLN A 206 3.06 -15.37 17.91
CA GLN A 206 2.96 -14.12 18.70
C GLN A 206 4.32 -13.42 18.84
N ASN A 207 5.42 -14.16 18.78
CA ASN A 207 6.76 -13.59 18.89
C ASN A 207 7.21 -12.99 17.56
N LEU A 208 7.56 -11.72 17.55
CA LEU A 208 7.93 -10.96 16.35
C LEU A 208 9.07 -11.63 15.56
N LYS A 209 10.14 -12.05 16.25
CA LYS A 209 11.29 -12.67 15.59
C LYS A 209 10.94 -14.02 14.99
N ALA A 210 10.22 -14.86 15.72
CA ALA A 210 9.77 -16.16 15.22
C ALA A 210 8.78 -16.01 14.06
N GLY A 211 7.82 -15.08 14.16
CA GLY A 211 6.86 -14.78 13.10
C GLY A 211 7.54 -14.24 11.84
N ALA A 212 8.43 -13.26 11.98
CA ALA A 212 9.17 -12.71 10.84
C ALA A 212 10.08 -13.76 10.16
N ASN A 213 10.75 -14.61 10.95
CA ASN A 213 11.52 -15.74 10.40
C ASN A 213 10.61 -16.71 9.62
N ALA A 214 9.42 -17.05 10.16
CA ALA A 214 8.47 -17.90 9.46
C ALA A 214 8.00 -17.26 8.13
N ILE A 215 7.82 -15.94 8.08
CA ILE A 215 7.51 -15.20 6.83
C ILE A 215 8.69 -15.28 5.87
N CYS A 216 9.94 -15.12 6.32
CA CYS A 216 11.13 -15.27 5.47
C CYS A 216 11.20 -16.65 4.81
N GLN A 217 10.79 -17.72 5.50
CA GLN A 217 10.75 -19.07 4.94
C GLN A 217 9.70 -19.22 3.81
N MET A 218 8.77 -18.26 3.67
CA MET A 218 7.79 -18.23 2.58
C MET A 218 8.27 -17.50 1.33
N GLY A 219 9.41 -16.76 1.40
CA GLY A 219 9.99 -16.07 0.24
C GLY A 219 10.75 -14.79 0.53
N PRO A 220 10.23 -13.85 1.34
CA PRO A 220 10.85 -12.56 1.59
C PRO A 220 12.24 -12.64 2.21
N LYS A 221 13.11 -11.70 1.82
CA LYS A 221 14.45 -11.51 2.40
C LYS A 221 14.47 -10.41 3.47
N LEU A 222 13.51 -9.50 3.40
CA LEU A 222 13.31 -8.43 4.38
C LEU A 222 11.84 -8.40 4.80
N VAL A 223 11.60 -8.57 6.09
CA VAL A 223 10.27 -8.50 6.71
C VAL A 223 10.20 -7.26 7.60
N LEU A 224 9.18 -6.45 7.39
CA LEU A 224 8.88 -5.23 8.13
C LEU A 224 7.51 -5.41 8.80
N VAL A 225 7.49 -5.39 10.12
CA VAL A 225 6.25 -5.55 10.90
C VAL A 225 5.92 -4.24 11.59
N THR A 226 4.89 -3.54 11.13
CA THR A 226 4.44 -2.29 11.73
C THR A 226 3.56 -2.56 12.96
N ARG A 227 3.70 -1.73 14.00
CA ARG A 227 3.10 -1.89 15.32
C ARG A 227 2.41 -0.60 15.79
N GLY A 228 1.83 0.13 14.85
CA GLY A 228 1.20 1.42 15.12
C GLY A 228 2.13 2.41 15.83
N GLY A 229 1.68 3.02 16.90
CA GLY A 229 2.48 3.97 17.70
C GLY A 229 3.74 3.37 18.34
N ASN A 230 3.84 2.04 18.45
CA ASN A 230 5.03 1.34 18.96
C ASN A 230 6.17 1.24 17.93
N GLY A 231 5.98 1.78 16.72
CA GLY A 231 6.98 1.78 15.64
C GLY A 231 6.95 0.49 14.81
N ALA A 232 8.11 -0.07 14.49
CA ALA A 232 8.20 -1.24 13.64
C ALA A 232 9.32 -2.20 14.08
N PHE A 233 9.13 -3.48 13.78
CA PHE A 233 10.15 -4.52 13.86
C PHE A 233 10.63 -4.84 12.45
N TYR A 234 11.94 -4.98 12.25
CA TYR A 234 12.51 -5.46 10.98
C TYR A 234 13.29 -6.75 11.20
N TYR A 235 13.30 -7.59 10.18
CA TYR A 235 14.05 -8.84 10.17
C TYR A 235 14.60 -9.11 8.76
N ALA A 236 15.93 -9.11 8.65
CA ALA A 236 16.65 -9.53 7.45
C ALA A 236 17.27 -10.93 7.65
N ASN A 237 17.76 -11.21 8.85
CA ASN A 237 18.30 -12.51 9.28
C ASN A 237 18.47 -12.55 10.82
N GLU A 238 19.01 -13.67 11.34
CA GLU A 238 19.22 -13.88 12.77
C GLU A 238 20.11 -12.84 13.45
N SER A 239 21.07 -12.25 12.74
CA SER A 239 22.02 -11.24 13.26
C SER A 239 21.60 -9.80 12.94
N ASP A 240 20.67 -9.60 12.00
CA ASP A 240 20.20 -8.27 11.59
C ASP A 240 18.66 -8.21 11.69
N ASN A 241 18.19 -7.89 12.87
CA ASN A 241 16.78 -7.71 13.22
C ASN A 241 16.67 -6.82 14.46
N GLY A 242 15.53 -6.15 14.63
CA GLY A 242 15.32 -5.32 15.80
C GLY A 242 14.02 -4.51 15.77
N CYS A 243 13.61 -4.05 16.96
CA CYS A 243 12.53 -3.09 17.12
C CYS A 243 13.07 -1.66 17.01
N VAL A 244 12.39 -0.82 16.24
CA VAL A 244 12.65 0.61 16.13
C VAL A 244 11.43 1.37 16.64
N PRO A 245 11.55 2.22 17.67
CA PRO A 245 10.41 2.92 18.26
C PRO A 245 9.75 3.88 17.28
N GLY A 246 8.45 4.09 17.45
CA GLY A 246 7.69 5.10 16.72
C GLY A 246 7.98 6.53 17.25
N TYR A 247 7.38 7.50 16.55
CA TYR A 247 7.38 8.90 16.98
C TYR A 247 6.06 9.23 17.66
N SER A 248 6.13 9.95 18.78
CA SER A 248 4.94 10.45 19.47
C SER A 248 4.41 11.67 18.73
N VAL A 249 3.20 11.57 18.19
CA VAL A 249 2.52 12.64 17.47
C VAL A 249 1.05 12.73 17.89
N ARG A 250 0.42 13.87 17.62
CA ARG A 250 -1.03 13.99 17.77
C ARG A 250 -1.71 13.30 16.58
N VAL A 251 -2.29 12.14 16.82
CA VAL A 251 -3.00 11.36 15.80
C VAL A 251 -4.32 12.05 15.43
N VAL A 252 -4.54 12.26 14.14
CA VAL A 252 -5.78 12.76 13.53
C VAL A 252 -6.46 11.63 12.76
N ASP A 253 -5.71 10.91 11.91
CA ASP A 253 -6.19 9.80 11.09
C ASP A 253 -5.06 8.82 10.81
N THR A 254 -5.31 7.52 10.92
CA THR A 254 -4.31 6.48 10.67
C THR A 254 -4.37 5.89 9.25
N THR A 255 -5.28 6.39 8.41
CA THR A 255 -5.41 5.96 7.01
C THR A 255 -4.11 6.23 6.26
N GLY A 256 -3.60 5.21 5.56
CA GLY A 256 -2.39 5.34 4.75
C GLY A 256 -1.06 5.35 5.50
N CYS A 257 -1.05 5.30 6.85
CA CYS A 257 0.21 5.34 7.61
C CYS A 257 1.12 4.14 7.30
N GLY A 258 0.54 2.95 7.13
CA GLY A 258 1.27 1.76 6.72
C GLY A 258 1.85 1.88 5.31
N ASP A 259 1.06 2.46 4.40
CA ASP A 259 1.47 2.70 3.00
C ASP A 259 2.59 3.75 2.95
N ALA A 260 2.48 4.81 3.77
CA ALA A 260 3.49 5.85 3.93
C ALA A 260 4.82 5.27 4.46
N PHE A 261 4.75 4.39 5.47
CA PHE A 261 5.90 3.64 5.97
C PHE A 261 6.53 2.79 4.86
N THR A 262 5.71 2.04 4.08
CA THR A 262 6.20 1.23 2.97
C THR A 262 6.91 2.08 1.93
N GLY A 263 6.29 3.18 1.47
CA GLY A 263 6.89 4.11 0.52
C GLY A 263 8.23 4.67 1.02
N ALA A 264 8.30 5.06 2.28
CA ALA A 264 9.54 5.57 2.89
C ALA A 264 10.63 4.50 2.98
N MET A 265 10.30 3.25 3.33
CA MET A 265 11.27 2.14 3.31
C MET A 265 11.83 1.89 1.93
N LEU A 266 10.96 1.83 0.90
CA LEU A 266 11.39 1.65 -0.49
C LEU A 266 12.28 2.82 -0.95
N TYR A 267 11.94 4.06 -0.56
CA TYR A 267 12.78 5.23 -0.81
C TYR A 267 14.18 5.07 -0.19
N GLN A 268 14.27 4.68 1.09
CA GLN A 268 15.54 4.50 1.78
C GLN A 268 16.38 3.37 1.15
N LEU A 269 15.78 2.24 0.81
CA LEU A 269 16.45 1.12 0.14
C LEU A 269 17.02 1.50 -1.25
N LEU A 270 16.39 2.46 -1.93
CA LEU A 270 16.85 2.94 -3.24
C LEU A 270 17.95 4.00 -3.13
N HIS A 271 17.81 4.95 -2.19
CA HIS A 271 18.60 6.19 -2.16
C HIS A 271 19.56 6.29 -0.96
N ALA A 272 19.46 5.41 0.04
CA ALA A 272 20.27 5.43 1.25
C ALA A 272 20.94 4.09 1.56
N LYS A 273 21.39 3.37 0.55
CA LYS A 273 21.91 1.99 0.63
C LYS A 273 23.03 1.76 1.64
N ASN A 274 23.77 2.81 2.00
CA ASN A 274 24.88 2.73 2.98
C ASN A 274 24.42 2.91 4.42
N LYS A 275 23.12 3.20 4.68
CA LYS A 275 22.58 3.32 6.01
C LYS A 275 22.18 1.94 6.56
N PRO A 276 22.35 1.70 7.86
CA PRO A 276 21.85 0.48 8.51
C PRO A 276 20.30 0.45 8.45
N LEU A 277 19.72 -0.77 8.42
CA LEU A 277 18.27 -0.96 8.39
C LEU A 277 17.54 -0.25 9.52
N THR A 278 18.14 -0.20 10.71
CA THR A 278 17.60 0.54 11.88
C THR A 278 17.30 2.00 11.53
N GLN A 279 18.22 2.69 10.85
CA GLN A 279 18.04 4.10 10.46
C GLN A 279 17.02 4.26 9.33
N MET A 280 16.97 3.31 8.40
CA MET A 280 15.94 3.29 7.33
C MET A 280 14.53 3.13 7.93
N VAL A 281 14.38 2.20 8.89
CA VAL A 281 13.10 1.98 9.60
C VAL A 281 12.73 3.18 10.46
N GLN A 282 13.71 3.83 11.11
CA GLN A 282 13.47 5.07 11.86
C GLN A 282 12.92 6.18 10.95
N TYR A 283 13.50 6.35 9.76
CA TYR A 283 12.98 7.28 8.75
C TYR A 283 11.54 6.92 8.33
N ALA A 284 11.28 5.64 8.07
CA ALA A 284 9.95 5.18 7.68
C ALA A 284 8.91 5.37 8.80
N ASN A 285 9.29 5.16 10.08
CA ASN A 285 8.45 5.46 11.23
C ASN A 285 8.10 6.96 11.30
N ALA A 286 9.03 7.85 11.00
CA ALA A 286 8.79 9.30 10.97
C ALA A 286 7.78 9.68 9.88
N VAL A 287 7.90 9.09 8.68
CA VAL A 287 6.95 9.31 7.56
C VAL A 287 5.55 8.83 7.94
N GLY A 288 5.43 7.62 8.49
CA GLY A 288 4.15 7.08 8.97
C GLY A 288 3.53 7.91 10.10
N ALA A 289 4.34 8.39 11.04
CA ALA A 289 3.89 9.25 12.13
C ALA A 289 3.38 10.61 11.63
N LEU A 290 4.08 11.26 10.69
CA LEU A 290 3.63 12.51 10.08
C LEU A 290 2.35 12.33 9.25
N CYS A 291 2.19 11.21 8.55
CA CYS A 291 0.95 10.85 7.87
C CYS A 291 -0.22 10.85 8.86
N ALA A 292 -0.04 10.25 10.04
CA ALA A 292 -1.07 10.17 11.08
C ALA A 292 -1.53 11.54 11.62
N THR A 293 -0.83 12.65 11.37
CA THR A 293 -1.19 13.99 11.84
C THR A 293 -2.21 14.72 10.95
N LYS A 294 -2.62 14.12 9.83
CA LYS A 294 -3.54 14.71 8.85
C LYS A 294 -4.64 13.71 8.49
N LYS A 295 -5.76 14.22 7.94
CA LYS A 295 -6.84 13.38 7.41
C LYS A 295 -6.51 12.81 6.05
N GLY A 296 -7.02 11.60 5.77
CA GLY A 296 -6.93 10.89 4.50
C GLY A 296 -5.60 10.17 4.30
N GLY A 297 -5.57 9.27 3.31
CA GLY A 297 -4.36 8.53 2.94
C GLY A 297 -3.42 9.38 2.08
N LEU A 298 -3.68 9.44 0.78
CA LEU A 298 -2.84 10.12 -0.20
C LEU A 298 -2.62 11.62 0.12
N PRO A 299 -3.64 12.42 0.51
CA PRO A 299 -3.43 13.83 0.85
C PRO A 299 -2.57 14.06 2.11
N ALA A 300 -2.48 13.07 2.99
CA ALA A 300 -1.73 13.17 4.25
C ALA A 300 -0.22 12.88 4.09
N MET A 301 0.23 12.41 2.92
CA MET A 301 1.63 12.04 2.70
C MET A 301 2.58 13.22 2.92
N PRO A 302 3.59 13.08 3.83
CA PRO A 302 4.49 14.18 4.16
C PRO A 302 5.56 14.37 3.08
N GLY A 303 5.96 15.63 2.88
CA GLY A 303 7.12 15.96 2.06
C GLY A 303 8.43 15.76 2.83
N LYS A 304 9.53 15.61 2.08
CA LYS A 304 10.87 15.33 2.61
C LYS A 304 11.32 16.32 3.70
N ALA A 305 11.09 17.62 3.53
CA ALA A 305 11.47 18.64 4.49
C ALA A 305 10.80 18.44 5.88
N SER A 306 9.52 18.07 5.90
CA SER A 306 8.79 17.80 7.15
C SER A 306 9.38 16.58 7.88
N VAL A 307 9.80 15.55 7.13
CA VAL A 307 10.43 14.35 7.70
C VAL A 307 11.78 14.69 8.29
N GLU A 308 12.60 15.45 7.58
CA GLU A 308 13.93 15.90 8.05
C GLU A 308 13.81 16.75 9.32
N THR A 309 12.78 17.61 9.41
CA THR A 309 12.51 18.41 10.62
C THR A 309 12.12 17.53 11.82
N LEU A 310 11.37 16.44 11.61
CA LEU A 310 10.98 15.56 12.73
C LEU A 310 12.13 14.69 13.24
N ILE A 311 13.04 14.32 12.36
CA ILE A 311 14.15 13.42 12.70
C ILE A 311 15.31 14.22 13.37
N GLY A 312 15.44 15.51 13.11
CA GLY A 312 16.51 16.41 13.61
C GLY A 312 17.68 16.42 12.70
#